data_ee217a636ba21f71aaf06ecc320d131f
#
_entry.id   ee217a636ba21f71aaf06ecc320d131f
#
_cell.length_a   1.000
_cell.length_b   1.000
_cell.length_c   1.000
_cell.angle_alpha   90.00
_cell.angle_beta   90.00
_cell.angle_gamma   90.00
#
_symmetry.space_group_name_H-M   'P 1'
#
loop_
_entity.id
_entity.type
_entity.pdbx_description
1 polymer ?
#
loop_
_entity_poly.entity_id
_entity_poly.type
_entity_poly.pdbx_seq_one_letter_code
_entity_poly.pdbx_strand_id
1 'polypeptide(L)'
;MNENIRELRVTSELLPRCNECGRIMVPWVRDDTFFEGKDWREGVRRYENFLKKYLMNGTDKNVVLLELGVGEMTPSIIKLPFWEMTYKNE
;
A
#
# COMPACT_ATOMS: atom_id res chain seq x y z
N MET A 1 11.10 2.95 -26.31
CA MET A 1 11.19 3.21 -24.85
C MET A 1 12.43 3.98 -24.43
N ASN A 2 13.61 3.67 -24.99
CA ASN A 2 14.87 4.37 -24.63
C ASN A 2 14.89 5.86 -25.00
N GLU A 3 14.30 6.26 -26.13
CA GLU A 3 14.19 7.66 -26.53
C GLU A 3 13.28 8.47 -25.61
N ASN A 4 12.15 7.88 -25.19
CA ASN A 4 11.21 8.50 -24.26
C ASN A 4 11.84 8.75 -22.88
N ILE A 5 12.74 7.87 -22.43
CA ILE A 5 13.46 8.05 -21.17
C ILE A 5 14.43 9.23 -21.26
N ARG A 6 15.12 9.41 -22.38
CA ARG A 6 16.06 10.54 -22.59
C ARG A 6 15.34 11.87 -22.57
N GLU A 7 14.15 11.94 -23.17
CA GLU A 7 13.34 13.15 -23.21
C GLU A 7 12.46 13.35 -21.97
N LEU A 8 12.46 12.40 -21.04
CA LEU A 8 11.56 12.36 -19.87
C LEU A 8 10.08 12.46 -20.27
N ARG A 9 9.74 11.86 -21.41
CA ARG A 9 8.40 11.83 -21.97
C ARG A 9 7.96 10.39 -22.21
N VAL A 10 6.67 10.17 -22.10
CA VAL A 10 6.04 8.89 -22.41
C VAL A 10 4.97 9.15 -23.48
N THR A 11 4.95 8.35 -24.52
CA THR A 11 3.90 8.44 -25.54
C THR A 11 2.56 8.01 -24.94
N SER A 12 1.47 8.62 -25.42
CA SER A 12 0.13 8.32 -24.90
C SER A 12 -0.29 6.84 -25.01
N GLU A 13 0.30 6.13 -25.96
CA GLU A 13 0.07 4.69 -26.17
C GLU A 13 0.63 3.81 -25.04
N LEU A 14 1.69 4.29 -24.36
CA LEU A 14 2.32 3.57 -23.25
C LEU A 14 1.66 3.87 -21.89
N LEU A 15 0.73 4.82 -21.83
CA LEU A 15 0.03 5.13 -20.61
C LEU A 15 -1.03 4.06 -20.31
N PRO A 16 -1.04 3.49 -19.11
CA PRO A 16 -2.05 2.50 -18.73
C PRO A 16 -3.44 3.12 -18.75
N ARG A 17 -4.41 2.36 -19.25
CA ARG A 17 -5.79 2.78 -19.34
C ARG A 17 -6.70 1.80 -18.61
N CYS A 18 -7.79 2.33 -18.08
CA CYS A 18 -8.83 1.51 -17.46
C CYS A 18 -9.46 0.59 -18.50
N ASN A 19 -9.56 -0.69 -18.20
CA ASN A 19 -10.16 -1.68 -19.09
C ASN A 19 -11.66 -1.49 -19.29
N GLU A 20 -12.34 -0.83 -18.36
CA GLU A 20 -13.78 -0.61 -18.42
C GLU A 20 -14.14 0.69 -19.14
N CYS A 21 -13.51 1.81 -18.79
CA CYS A 21 -13.88 3.12 -19.31
C CYS A 21 -12.86 3.75 -20.25
N GLY A 22 -11.67 3.15 -20.45
CA GLY A 22 -10.63 3.63 -21.35
C GLY A 22 -9.87 4.88 -20.90
N ARG A 23 -10.22 5.45 -19.73
CA ARG A 23 -9.52 6.62 -19.20
C ARG A 23 -8.09 6.28 -18.79
N ILE A 24 -7.21 7.25 -18.89
CA ILE A 24 -5.83 7.11 -18.42
C ILE A 24 -5.85 6.89 -16.91
N MET A 25 -5.13 5.86 -16.47
CA MET A 25 -4.95 5.59 -15.04
C MET A 25 -3.92 6.55 -14.45
N VAL A 26 -4.14 6.94 -13.21
CA VAL A 26 -3.21 7.76 -12.43
C VAL A 26 -2.67 6.97 -11.26
N PRO A 27 -1.47 7.30 -10.73
CA PRO A 27 -0.97 6.66 -9.52
C PRO A 27 -1.95 6.81 -8.35
N TRP A 28 -2.12 5.74 -7.60
CA TRP A 28 -2.97 5.75 -6.41
C TRP A 28 -2.20 6.34 -5.22
N VAL A 29 -2.10 7.66 -5.20
CA VAL A 29 -1.37 8.42 -4.18
C VAL A 29 -2.35 8.96 -3.15
N ARG A 30 -1.93 8.97 -1.88
CA ARG A 30 -2.77 9.48 -0.80
C ARG A 30 -2.73 11.00 -0.75
N ASP A 31 -3.48 11.60 -1.63
CA ASP A 31 -3.76 13.04 -1.71
C ASP A 31 -5.27 13.29 -1.62
N ASP A 32 -5.72 14.49 -1.89
CA ASP A 32 -7.14 14.87 -1.88
C ASP A 32 -8.00 14.17 -2.95
N THR A 33 -7.37 13.53 -3.93
CA THR A 33 -8.05 12.71 -4.95
C THR A 33 -8.16 11.22 -4.56
N PHE A 34 -7.55 10.82 -3.44
CA PHE A 34 -7.53 9.42 -3.00
C PHE A 34 -8.94 8.93 -2.67
N PHE A 35 -9.35 7.86 -3.29
CA PHE A 35 -10.67 7.27 -3.09
C PHE A 35 -10.59 5.96 -2.31
N GLU A 36 -11.19 5.96 -1.13
CA GLU A 36 -11.34 4.78 -0.28
C GLU A 36 -12.59 4.00 -0.67
N GLY A 37 -12.52 3.29 -1.81
CA GLY A 37 -13.61 2.51 -2.33
C GLY A 37 -13.89 1.22 -1.55
N LYS A 38 -14.83 0.42 -2.07
CA LYS A 38 -15.22 -0.86 -1.47
C LYS A 38 -14.04 -1.80 -1.27
N ASP A 39 -13.23 -1.99 -2.29
CA ASP A 39 -12.09 -2.92 -2.26
C ASP A 39 -11.02 -2.50 -1.26
N TRP A 40 -10.77 -1.20 -1.15
CA TRP A 40 -9.87 -0.65 -0.15
C TRP A 40 -10.37 -0.93 1.27
N ARG A 41 -11.66 -0.69 1.54
CA ARG A 41 -12.28 -0.96 2.86
C ARG A 41 -12.28 -2.44 3.21
N GLU A 42 -12.53 -3.30 2.25
CA GLU A 42 -12.42 -4.76 2.44
C GLU A 42 -10.99 -5.20 2.74
N GLY A 43 -10.00 -4.58 2.08
CA GLY A 43 -8.59 -4.79 2.36
C GLY A 43 -8.22 -4.41 3.80
N VAL A 44 -8.63 -3.24 4.26
CA VAL A 44 -8.44 -2.78 5.64
C VAL A 44 -9.08 -3.76 6.63
N ARG A 45 -10.31 -4.18 6.40
CA ARG A 45 -11.00 -5.13 7.26
C ARG A 45 -10.27 -6.48 7.37
N ARG A 46 -9.78 -7.00 6.24
CA ARG A 46 -8.98 -8.24 6.24
C ARG A 46 -7.69 -8.08 7.02
N TYR A 47 -7.02 -6.96 6.87
CA TYR A 47 -5.81 -6.63 7.60
C TYR A 47 -6.06 -6.52 9.11
N GLU A 48 -7.09 -5.79 9.51
CA GLU A 48 -7.48 -5.68 10.94
C GLU A 48 -7.83 -7.03 11.55
N ASN A 49 -8.57 -7.88 10.83
CA ASN A 49 -8.91 -9.22 11.28
C ASN A 49 -7.66 -10.10 11.45
N PHE A 50 -6.69 -9.97 10.54
CA PHE A 50 -5.40 -10.64 10.66
C PHE A 50 -4.66 -10.21 11.93
N LEU A 51 -4.55 -8.90 12.17
CA LEU A 51 -3.90 -8.37 13.37
C LEU A 51 -4.58 -8.83 14.66
N LYS A 52 -5.90 -8.79 14.71
CA LYS A 52 -6.68 -9.29 15.85
C LYS A 52 -6.43 -10.76 16.11
N LYS A 53 -6.43 -11.57 15.06
CA LYS A 53 -6.24 -13.01 15.16
C LYS A 53 -4.85 -13.41 15.64
N TYR A 54 -3.81 -12.75 15.18
CA TYR A 54 -2.43 -13.20 15.39
C TYR A 54 -1.62 -12.36 16.37
N LEU A 55 -1.99 -11.11 16.60
CA LEU A 55 -1.25 -10.22 17.50
C LEU A 55 -2.02 -9.84 18.77
N MET A 56 -3.33 -9.68 18.69
CA MET A 56 -4.12 -9.19 19.82
C MET A 56 -4.72 -10.30 20.70
N ASN A 57 -4.91 -11.49 20.17
CA ASN A 57 -5.58 -12.60 20.88
C ASN A 57 -4.63 -13.62 21.51
N GLY A 58 -3.33 -13.31 21.66
CA GLY A 58 -2.36 -14.16 22.34
C GLY A 58 -2.24 -15.55 21.74
N THR A 59 -1.89 -15.65 20.47
CA THR A 59 -1.65 -16.95 19.81
C THR A 59 -0.23 -17.43 20.07
N ASP A 60 -0.01 -18.75 20.06
CA ASP A 60 1.32 -19.37 20.17
C ASP A 60 2.18 -19.22 18.90
N LYS A 61 1.72 -18.43 17.93
CA LYS A 61 2.40 -18.25 16.64
C LYS A 61 3.31 -17.04 16.68
N ASN A 62 4.53 -17.22 16.18
CA ASN A 62 5.44 -16.12 15.93
C ASN A 62 5.00 -15.37 14.68
N VAL A 63 4.85 -14.05 14.80
CA VAL A 63 4.51 -13.16 13.68
C VAL A 63 5.73 -12.31 13.35
N VAL A 64 6.11 -12.29 12.06
CA VAL A 64 7.16 -11.42 11.55
C VAL A 64 6.52 -10.33 10.70
N LEU A 65 6.82 -9.08 11.03
CA LEU A 65 6.37 -7.92 10.27
C LEU A 65 7.50 -7.48 9.33
N LEU A 66 7.32 -7.70 8.05
CA LEU A 66 8.31 -7.37 7.02
C LEU A 66 7.89 -6.12 6.26
N GLU A 67 8.74 -5.11 6.26
CA GLU A 67 8.57 -3.90 5.45
C GLU A 67 9.58 -3.86 4.30
N LEU A 68 9.11 -3.59 3.09
CA LEU A 68 9.94 -3.46 1.89
C LEU A 68 9.68 -2.11 1.22
N GLY A 69 10.74 -1.39 0.87
CA GLY A 69 10.64 -0.11 0.18
C GLY A 69 9.99 1.01 1.00
N VAL A 70 9.92 0.86 2.31
CA VAL A 70 9.31 1.86 3.21
C VAL A 70 10.37 2.84 3.66
N GLY A 71 10.35 4.05 3.11
CA GLY A 71 11.24 5.14 3.48
C GLY A 71 10.78 5.90 4.73
N GLU A 72 11.52 6.94 5.05
CA GLU A 72 11.25 7.81 6.21
C GLU A 72 10.28 8.95 5.90
N MET A 73 9.86 9.12 4.64
CA MET A 73 8.98 10.21 4.21
C MET A 73 7.55 10.06 4.74
N THR A 74 7.05 8.83 4.86
CA THR A 74 5.70 8.53 5.37
C THR A 74 5.75 7.38 6.38
N PRO A 75 6.43 7.54 7.54
CA PRO A 75 6.66 6.42 8.47
C PRO A 75 5.41 6.02 9.25
N SER A 76 4.39 6.87 9.32
CA SER A 76 3.19 6.67 10.13
C SER A 76 2.25 5.58 9.60
N ILE A 77 2.39 5.18 8.34
CA ILE A 77 1.48 4.21 7.71
C ILE A 77 1.87 2.76 8.03
N ILE A 78 3.15 2.41 7.88
CA ILE A 78 3.65 1.04 8.07
C ILE A 78 4.76 0.98 9.12
N LYS A 79 5.81 1.77 8.98
CA LYS A 79 7.03 1.69 9.80
C LYS A 79 6.75 1.84 11.30
N LEU A 80 6.16 2.94 11.71
CA LEU A 80 5.86 3.17 13.13
C LEU A 80 4.82 2.20 13.69
N PRO A 81 3.72 1.88 13.01
CA PRO A 81 2.80 0.84 13.46
C PRO A 81 3.46 -0.53 13.63
N PHE A 82 4.34 -0.94 12.73
CA PHE A 82 5.05 -2.22 12.85
C PHE A 82 6.00 -2.23 14.04
N TRP A 83 6.75 -1.15 14.28
CA TRP A 83 7.60 -1.04 15.45
C TRP A 83 6.80 -1.09 16.75
N GLU A 84 5.68 -0.37 16.81
CA GLU A 84 4.80 -0.38 17.97
C GLU A 84 4.21 -1.76 18.25
N MET A 85 3.74 -2.46 17.23
CA MET A 85 3.23 -3.83 17.36
C MET A 85 4.30 -4.81 17.80
N THR A 86 5.52 -4.69 17.29
CA THR A 86 6.65 -5.53 17.72
C THR A 86 6.97 -5.29 19.19
N TYR A 87 7.11 -4.04 19.57
CA TYR A 87 7.41 -3.67 20.98
C TYR A 87 6.35 -4.16 21.98
N LYS A 88 5.09 -4.04 21.62
CA LYS A 88 3.99 -4.48 22.51
C LYS A 88 3.85 -6.00 22.63
N ASN A 89 4.42 -6.76 21.71
CA ASN A 89 4.31 -8.22 21.66
C ASN A 89 5.64 -8.95 21.93
N GLU A 90 6.63 -8.26 22.43
CA GLU A 90 7.90 -8.86 22.87
C GLU A 90 7.75 -9.66 24.22
#